data_8c9ab089741e1c4b6d4d4037f85c2ef2
#
_entry.id   8c9ab089741e1c4b6d4d4037f85c2ef2
#
_cell.length_a   1.000
_cell.length_b   1.000
_cell.length_c   1.000
_cell.angle_alpha   90.00
_cell.angle_beta   90.00
_cell.angle_gamma   90.00
#
_symmetry.space_group_name_H-M   'P 1'
#
loop_
_entity.id
_entity.type
_entity.pdbx_description
1 polymer ?
#
loop_
_entity_poly.entity_id
_entity_poly.type
_entity_poly.pdbx_seq_one_letter_code
_entity_poly.pdbx_strand_id
1 'polypeptide(L)'
;MSDALCEKYRLNVITDPKKGVHYSEWQDKKQKKPTRRTLIEDDLERAIASSRTFTQFLQYLKSVGYDVKTNVKHIAVKPPGAPRFFRLYKVRDDGTYSEENIKKRIIEQDLYFEKRTRIKSKYQYHGNIKKATKITGIKALYFHYMYRM
;
A
#
# COMPACT_ATOMS: atom_id res chain seq x y z
N MET A 1 5.80 -13.66 -41.22
CA MET A 1 6.05 -14.72 -42.24
C MET A 1 5.84 -16.12 -41.68
N SER A 2 6.23 -16.45 -40.46
CA SER A 2 6.06 -17.81 -39.90
C SER A 2 4.61 -18.20 -39.66
N ASP A 3 3.77 -17.24 -39.21
CA ASP A 3 2.37 -17.49 -38.85
C ASP A 3 1.49 -17.88 -40.07
N ALA A 4 1.72 -17.22 -41.23
CA ALA A 4 1.05 -17.57 -42.48
C ALA A 4 1.39 -18.98 -42.99
N LEU A 5 2.61 -19.44 -42.72
CA LEU A 5 3.03 -20.81 -43.02
C LEU A 5 2.36 -21.80 -42.06
N CYS A 6 2.30 -21.48 -40.77
CA CYS A 6 1.63 -22.30 -39.78
C CYS A 6 0.13 -22.46 -40.09
N GLU A 7 -0.55 -21.40 -40.50
CA GLU A 7 -1.96 -21.44 -40.93
C GLU A 7 -2.17 -22.31 -42.17
N LYS A 8 -1.24 -22.19 -43.15
CA LYS A 8 -1.28 -23.04 -44.38
C LYS A 8 -1.17 -24.53 -44.08
N TYR A 9 -0.37 -24.90 -43.07
CA TYR A 9 -0.19 -26.28 -42.65
C TYR A 9 -1.10 -26.70 -41.47
N ARG A 10 -2.09 -25.88 -41.10
CA ARG A 10 -3.01 -26.13 -39.98
C ARG A 10 -2.32 -26.37 -38.63
N LEU A 11 -1.20 -25.68 -38.41
CA LEU A 11 -0.49 -25.70 -37.15
C LEU A 11 -1.04 -24.62 -36.23
N ASN A 12 -1.01 -24.89 -34.91
CA ASN A 12 -1.45 -23.90 -33.94
C ASN A 12 -0.54 -22.66 -33.96
N VAL A 13 -1.15 -21.49 -34.19
CA VAL A 13 -0.49 -20.20 -34.10
C VAL A 13 -0.80 -19.59 -32.72
N ILE A 14 0.24 -19.11 -32.03
CA ILE A 14 0.06 -18.38 -30.75
C ILE A 14 -0.32 -16.95 -31.10
N THR A 15 -1.60 -16.64 -31.01
CA THR A 15 -2.15 -15.31 -31.32
C THR A 15 -1.80 -14.26 -30.26
N ASP A 16 -1.59 -14.66 -29.01
CA ASP A 16 -1.22 -13.77 -27.91
C ASP A 16 -0.02 -14.35 -27.12
N PRO A 17 1.23 -14.07 -27.55
CA PRO A 17 2.40 -14.57 -26.87
C PRO A 17 2.56 -13.89 -25.50
N LYS A 18 2.42 -14.64 -24.42
CA LYS A 18 2.73 -14.15 -23.08
C LYS A 18 4.20 -13.74 -23.01
N LYS A 19 4.48 -12.57 -22.44
CA LYS A 19 5.86 -12.11 -22.20
C LYS A 19 6.61 -13.17 -21.40
N GLY A 20 7.72 -13.64 -21.94
CA GLY A 20 8.57 -14.61 -21.27
C GLY A 20 9.15 -14.03 -19.96
N VAL A 21 9.14 -14.83 -18.94
CA VAL A 21 9.81 -14.52 -17.66
C VAL A 21 11.24 -15.07 -17.73
N HIS A 22 12.20 -14.35 -17.14
CA HIS A 22 13.57 -14.85 -17.08
C HIS A 22 13.64 -16.23 -16.39
N TYR A 23 14.44 -17.15 -16.92
CA TYR A 23 14.47 -18.54 -16.43
C TYR A 23 14.71 -18.65 -14.91
N SER A 24 15.60 -17.83 -14.35
CA SER A 24 15.85 -17.83 -12.90
C SER A 24 14.59 -17.43 -12.10
N GLU A 25 13.85 -16.44 -12.58
CA GLU A 25 12.60 -15.99 -11.92
C GLU A 25 11.51 -17.07 -12.04
N TRP A 26 11.44 -17.76 -13.18
CA TRP A 26 10.53 -18.90 -13.37
C TRP A 26 10.87 -20.05 -12.42
N GLN A 27 12.17 -20.36 -12.27
CA GLN A 27 12.66 -21.40 -11.40
C GLN A 27 12.38 -21.10 -9.92
N ASP A 28 12.61 -19.85 -9.49
CA ASP A 28 12.29 -19.38 -8.12
C ASP A 28 10.79 -19.48 -7.83
N LYS A 29 9.95 -19.08 -8.79
CA LYS A 29 8.48 -19.26 -8.70
C LYS A 29 8.07 -20.73 -8.57
N LYS A 30 8.70 -21.61 -9.34
CA LYS A 30 8.46 -23.07 -9.29
C LYS A 30 8.86 -23.65 -7.93
N GLN A 31 9.96 -23.16 -7.35
CA GLN A 31 10.45 -23.59 -6.03
C GLN A 31 9.76 -22.86 -4.87
N LYS A 32 8.78 -21.99 -5.14
CA LYS A 32 8.12 -21.14 -4.13
C LYS A 32 9.09 -20.28 -3.32
N LYS A 33 10.25 -19.95 -3.89
CA LYS A 33 11.20 -19.03 -3.28
C LYS A 33 10.76 -17.60 -3.50
N PRO A 34 10.88 -16.72 -2.49
CA PRO A 34 10.57 -15.31 -2.65
C PRO A 34 11.54 -14.69 -3.68
N THR A 35 10.98 -14.14 -4.74
CA THR A 35 11.76 -13.37 -5.72
C THR A 35 11.98 -11.95 -5.20
N ARG A 36 12.98 -11.24 -5.73
CA ARG A 36 13.19 -9.82 -5.36
C ARG A 36 11.97 -8.96 -5.63
N ARG A 37 11.21 -9.28 -6.68
CA ARG A 37 9.96 -8.56 -7.00
C ARG A 37 8.89 -8.79 -5.94
N THR A 38 8.67 -10.03 -5.51
CA THR A 38 7.69 -10.35 -4.48
C THR A 38 8.04 -9.70 -3.14
N LEU A 39 9.32 -9.64 -2.78
CA LEU A 39 9.77 -8.93 -1.58
C LEU A 39 9.50 -7.42 -1.68
N ILE A 40 9.77 -6.81 -2.84
CA ILE A 40 9.44 -5.40 -3.07
C ILE A 40 7.92 -5.18 -3.02
N GLU A 41 7.12 -6.08 -3.60
CA GLU A 41 5.64 -6.02 -3.54
C GLU A 41 5.15 -6.04 -2.10
N ASP A 42 5.62 -6.98 -1.28
CA ASP A 42 5.25 -7.09 0.12
C ASP A 42 5.61 -5.84 0.94
N ASP A 43 6.79 -5.28 0.70
CA ASP A 43 7.22 -4.05 1.37
C ASP A 43 6.42 -2.82 0.91
N LEU A 44 6.06 -2.75 -0.38
CA LEU A 44 5.18 -1.70 -0.92
C LEU A 44 3.77 -1.80 -0.32
N GLU A 45 3.20 -3.01 -0.20
CA GLU A 45 1.89 -3.21 0.42
C GLU A 45 1.90 -2.78 1.89
N ARG A 46 2.95 -3.13 2.64
CA ARG A 46 3.11 -2.68 4.03
C ARG A 46 3.25 -1.16 4.11
N ALA A 47 4.02 -0.56 3.20
CA ALA A 47 4.20 0.89 3.15
C ALA A 47 2.88 1.60 2.84
N ILE A 48 2.07 1.10 1.90
CA ILE A 48 0.75 1.63 1.58
C ILE A 48 -0.16 1.50 2.81
N ALA A 49 -0.22 0.31 3.44
CA ALA A 49 -1.07 0.06 4.59
C ALA A 49 -0.76 0.92 5.81
N SER A 50 0.50 1.30 6.00
CA SER A 50 0.95 2.12 7.14
C SER A 50 0.92 3.63 6.89
N SER A 51 0.69 4.06 5.64
CA SER A 51 0.78 5.47 5.25
C SER A 51 -0.58 6.08 5.00
N ARG A 52 -0.79 7.32 5.47
CA ARG A 52 -1.99 8.13 5.18
C ARG A 52 -1.76 9.15 4.08
N THR A 53 -0.52 9.46 3.80
CA THR A 53 -0.15 10.39 2.73
C THR A 53 0.96 9.80 1.87
N PHE A 54 1.03 10.26 0.62
CA PHE A 54 2.08 9.80 -0.29
C PHE A 54 3.49 10.15 0.22
N THR A 55 3.64 11.27 0.91
CA THR A 55 4.91 11.66 1.54
C THR A 55 5.31 10.68 2.65
N GLN A 56 4.37 10.26 3.49
CA GLN A 56 4.61 9.24 4.52
C GLN A 56 5.00 7.89 3.90
N PHE A 57 4.36 7.50 2.80
CA PHE A 57 4.72 6.31 2.04
C PHE A 57 6.19 6.34 1.60
N LEU A 58 6.64 7.47 1.03
CA LEU A 58 8.05 7.63 0.63
C LEU A 58 9.00 7.63 1.83
N GLN A 59 8.62 8.26 2.95
CA GLN A 59 9.38 8.25 4.19
C GLN A 59 9.49 6.85 4.79
N TYR A 60 8.39 6.09 4.78
CA TYR A 60 8.38 4.71 5.24
C TYR A 60 9.37 3.85 4.44
N LEU A 61 9.35 3.94 3.11
CA LEU A 61 10.30 3.22 2.27
C LEU A 61 11.75 3.57 2.60
N LYS A 62 12.05 4.87 2.83
CA LYS A 62 13.39 5.31 3.25
C LYS A 62 13.77 4.77 4.63
N SER A 63 12.84 4.69 5.58
CA SER A 63 13.10 4.16 6.91
C SER A 63 13.40 2.65 6.90
N VAL A 64 12.82 1.90 5.97
CA VAL A 64 13.12 0.48 5.72
C VAL A 64 14.46 0.29 4.99
N GLY A 65 15.11 1.38 4.55
CA GLY A 65 16.41 1.33 3.89
C GLY A 65 16.35 1.33 2.37
N TYR A 66 15.22 1.71 1.78
CA TYR A 66 15.10 1.89 0.34
C TYR A 66 15.68 3.23 -0.11
N ASP A 67 16.48 3.22 -1.16
CA ASP A 67 16.82 4.43 -1.89
C ASP A 67 15.65 4.79 -2.82
N VAL A 68 15.11 6.00 -2.69
CA VAL A 68 13.94 6.45 -3.49
C VAL A 68 14.34 7.63 -4.36
N LYS A 69 14.17 7.49 -5.68
CA LYS A 69 14.33 8.57 -6.66
C LYS A 69 12.96 9.10 -7.08
N THR A 70 12.68 10.35 -6.71
CA THR A 70 11.42 11.06 -7.04
C THR A 70 11.58 12.05 -8.20
N ASN A 71 12.81 12.52 -8.48
CA ASN A 71 13.09 13.53 -9.50
C ASN A 71 13.19 12.95 -10.93
N VAL A 72 12.45 11.89 -11.22
CA VAL A 72 12.41 11.21 -12.51
C VAL A 72 10.97 11.06 -12.96
N LYS A 73 10.77 10.94 -14.28
CA LYS A 73 9.42 10.74 -14.87
C LYS A 73 8.61 9.63 -14.17
N HIS A 74 9.27 8.62 -13.67
CA HIS A 74 8.66 7.51 -12.92
C HIS A 74 9.46 7.24 -11.67
N ILE A 75 8.80 7.20 -10.54
CA ILE A 75 9.42 6.90 -9.26
C ILE A 75 10.11 5.54 -9.33
N ALA A 76 11.34 5.52 -8.87
CA ALA A 76 12.16 4.32 -8.83
C ALA A 76 12.67 4.10 -7.40
N VAL A 77 12.59 2.85 -6.96
CA VAL A 77 13.03 2.40 -5.65
C VAL A 77 14.12 1.36 -5.78
N LYS A 78 15.07 1.39 -4.87
CA LYS A 78 16.15 0.41 -4.80
C LYS A 78 16.14 -0.20 -3.41
N PRO A 79 15.82 -1.49 -3.28
CA PRO A 79 15.88 -2.18 -2.00
C PRO A 79 17.33 -2.31 -1.50
N PRO A 80 17.54 -2.44 -0.20
CA PRO A 80 18.87 -2.64 0.37
C PRO A 80 19.52 -3.88 -0.24
N GLY A 81 20.80 -3.75 -0.62
CA GLY A 81 21.55 -4.85 -1.25
C GLY A 81 21.23 -5.13 -2.72
N ALA A 82 20.34 -4.36 -3.36
CA ALA A 82 20.10 -4.50 -4.79
C ALA A 82 21.08 -3.65 -5.62
N PRO A 83 21.58 -4.15 -6.78
CA PRO A 83 22.47 -3.38 -7.63
C PRO A 83 21.75 -2.31 -8.47
N ARG A 84 20.43 -2.45 -8.68
CA ARG A 84 19.65 -1.64 -9.62
C ARG A 84 18.40 -1.05 -8.99
N PHE A 85 17.95 0.09 -9.56
CA PHE A 85 16.66 0.68 -9.25
C PHE A 85 15.53 -0.04 -10.00
N PHE A 86 14.42 -0.25 -9.33
CA PHE A 86 13.18 -0.77 -9.89
C PHE A 86 12.19 0.37 -10.04
N ARG A 87 11.59 0.53 -11.22
CA ARG A 87 10.51 1.50 -11.42
C ARG A 87 9.23 0.93 -10.82
N LEU A 88 8.54 1.71 -9.98
CA LEU A 88 7.35 1.23 -9.27
C LEU A 88 6.30 0.61 -10.19
N TYR A 89 5.97 1.27 -11.29
CA TYR A 89 4.97 0.77 -12.23
C TYR A 89 5.36 -0.55 -12.94
N LYS A 90 6.66 -0.94 -12.92
CA LYS A 90 7.16 -2.21 -13.49
C LYS A 90 7.31 -3.33 -12.46
N VAL A 91 7.06 -3.08 -11.21
CA VAL A 91 7.08 -4.12 -10.17
C VAL A 91 5.99 -5.15 -10.49
N ARG A 92 4.82 -4.65 -10.92
CA ARG A 92 3.73 -5.45 -11.46
C ARG A 92 3.28 -4.87 -12.80
N ASP A 93 3.10 -5.72 -13.80
CA ASP A 93 2.79 -5.26 -15.17
C ASP A 93 1.34 -4.72 -15.32
N ASP A 94 0.49 -4.89 -14.32
CA ASP A 94 -0.90 -4.41 -14.28
C ASP A 94 -1.04 -2.93 -13.88
N GLY A 95 0.08 -2.22 -13.65
CA GLY A 95 0.07 -0.80 -13.27
C GLY A 95 -0.44 -0.50 -11.86
N THR A 96 -0.67 -1.51 -11.03
CA THR A 96 -1.14 -1.37 -9.64
C THR A 96 -0.26 -0.42 -8.82
N TYR A 97 1.04 -0.42 -9.07
CA TYR A 97 2.02 0.43 -8.38
C TYR A 97 2.41 1.69 -9.16
N SER A 98 1.54 2.18 -10.04
CA SER A 98 1.70 3.52 -10.60
C SER A 98 1.50 4.56 -9.50
N GLU A 99 2.15 5.73 -9.63
CA GLU A 99 2.05 6.81 -8.64
C GLU A 99 0.60 7.21 -8.35
N GLU A 100 -0.22 7.29 -9.41
CA GLU A 100 -1.64 7.64 -9.31
C GLU A 100 -2.44 6.58 -8.55
N ASN A 101 -2.21 5.29 -8.83
CA ASN A 101 -2.90 4.20 -8.17
C ASN A 101 -2.49 4.08 -6.70
N ILE A 102 -1.21 4.28 -6.37
CA ILE A 102 -0.76 4.32 -4.97
C ILE A 102 -1.44 5.46 -4.22
N LYS A 103 -1.49 6.67 -4.80
CA LYS A 103 -2.20 7.81 -4.19
C LYS A 103 -3.68 7.52 -3.95
N LYS A 104 -4.37 6.93 -4.95
CA LYS A 104 -5.77 6.52 -4.83
C LYS A 104 -5.98 5.51 -3.70
N ARG A 105 -5.16 4.47 -3.64
CA ARG A 105 -5.25 3.44 -2.61
C ARG A 105 -5.03 3.99 -1.20
N ILE A 106 -4.09 4.91 -1.02
CA ILE A 106 -3.84 5.57 0.26
C ILE A 106 -5.08 6.39 0.68
N ILE A 107 -5.68 7.17 -0.24
CA ILE A 107 -6.88 7.96 0.04
C ILE A 107 -8.08 7.06 0.36
N GLU A 108 -8.27 5.99 -0.38
CA GLU A 108 -9.35 5.03 -0.14
C GLU A 108 -9.23 4.36 1.23
N GLN A 109 -8.03 4.03 1.66
CA GLN A 109 -7.78 3.51 3.01
C GLN A 109 -8.12 4.53 4.09
N ASP A 110 -7.75 5.78 3.92
CA ASP A 110 -8.04 6.85 4.89
C ASP A 110 -9.55 7.06 5.02
N LEU A 111 -10.27 7.09 3.90
CA LEU A 111 -11.74 7.14 3.88
C LEU A 111 -12.38 5.92 4.57
N TYR A 112 -11.79 4.75 4.45
CA TYR A 112 -12.27 3.55 5.13
C TYR A 112 -12.06 3.63 6.64
N PHE A 113 -10.92 4.15 7.09
CA PHE A 113 -10.64 4.39 8.51
C PHE A 113 -11.56 5.46 9.09
N GLU A 114 -11.79 6.57 8.38
CA GLU A 114 -12.76 7.58 8.80
C GLU A 114 -14.18 7.03 8.95
N LYS A 115 -14.63 6.19 8.04
CA LYS A 115 -15.92 5.51 8.16
C LYS A 115 -15.98 4.57 9.36
N ARG A 116 -14.90 3.92 9.73
CA ARG A 116 -14.82 3.03 10.90
C ARG A 116 -14.80 3.81 12.21
N THR A 117 -14.09 4.92 12.28
CA THR A 117 -14.02 5.78 13.48
C THR A 117 -15.33 6.52 13.71
N ARG A 118 -16.15 6.73 12.68
CA ARG A 118 -17.52 7.23 12.79
C ARG A 118 -18.55 6.16 13.17
N ILE A 119 -18.17 5.06 13.75
CA ILE A 119 -19.12 4.15 14.40
C ILE A 119 -19.73 4.96 15.54
N LYS A 120 -20.91 5.53 15.28
CA LYS A 120 -21.74 6.16 16.31
C LYS A 120 -21.84 5.14 17.43
N SER A 121 -21.40 5.52 18.63
CA SER A 121 -21.52 4.64 19.77
C SER A 121 -22.97 4.16 19.81
N LYS A 122 -23.17 2.85 19.91
CA LYS A 122 -24.49 2.20 19.93
C LYS A 122 -25.30 2.66 21.14
N TYR A 123 -24.67 3.38 22.04
CA TYR A 123 -25.22 3.95 23.24
C TYR A 123 -25.32 5.46 23.06
N GLN A 124 -26.37 5.92 22.36
CA GLN A 124 -26.83 7.29 22.56
C GLN A 124 -27.45 7.35 23.94
N TYR A 125 -26.86 8.15 24.82
CA TYR A 125 -27.47 8.46 26.13
C TYR A 125 -28.77 9.23 25.88
N HIS A 126 -29.90 8.54 26.03
CA HIS A 126 -31.25 9.15 25.94
C HIS A 126 -31.75 9.66 27.27
N GLY A 127 -30.87 9.83 28.25
CA GLY A 127 -31.22 10.45 29.53
C GLY A 127 -31.36 11.96 29.42
N ASN A 128 -32.32 12.52 30.10
CA ASN A 128 -32.36 13.96 30.34
C ASN A 128 -31.03 14.39 30.98
N ILE A 129 -30.26 15.19 30.26
CA ILE A 129 -29.07 15.85 30.81
C ILE A 129 -29.61 16.81 31.84
N LYS A 130 -29.77 16.34 33.08
CA LYS A 130 -29.96 17.27 34.20
C LYS A 130 -28.79 18.23 34.16
N LYS A 131 -29.05 19.53 34.03
CA LYS A 131 -28.00 20.56 34.00
C LYS A 131 -26.99 20.19 35.07
N ALA A 132 -25.76 19.92 34.65
CA ALA A 132 -24.70 19.52 35.55
C ALA A 132 -24.64 20.57 36.66
N THR A 133 -25.01 20.16 37.86
CA THR A 133 -24.84 21.00 39.04
C THR A 133 -23.34 21.33 39.10
N LYS A 134 -23.01 22.62 39.13
CA LYS A 134 -21.62 23.05 39.24
C LYS A 134 -21.00 22.32 40.40
N ILE A 135 -20.07 21.42 40.05
CA ILE A 135 -19.32 20.69 41.05
C ILE A 135 -18.39 21.72 41.72
N THR A 136 -18.69 22.05 42.95
CA THR A 136 -17.94 23.02 43.73
C THR A 136 -17.18 22.30 44.85
N GLY A 137 -16.12 22.91 45.35
CA GLY A 137 -15.36 22.42 46.48
C GLY A 137 -14.37 21.27 46.12
N ILE A 138 -14.09 20.40 47.07
CA ILE A 138 -13.08 19.35 47.03
C ILE A 138 -13.30 18.39 45.82
N LYS A 139 -14.57 18.12 45.46
CA LYS A 139 -14.89 17.30 44.27
C LYS A 139 -14.45 17.96 42.96
N ALA A 140 -14.56 19.28 42.83
CA ALA A 140 -14.07 19.98 41.63
C ALA A 140 -12.55 19.90 41.50
N LEU A 141 -11.85 20.03 42.62
CA LEU A 141 -10.40 19.87 42.70
C LEU A 141 -9.97 18.43 42.32
N TYR A 142 -10.66 17.42 42.87
CA TYR A 142 -10.40 16.03 42.56
C TYR A 142 -10.55 15.74 41.06
N PHE A 143 -11.64 16.17 40.43
CA PHE A 143 -11.83 15.99 38.99
C PHE A 143 -10.81 16.78 38.17
N HIS A 144 -10.40 17.96 38.60
CA HIS A 144 -9.39 18.76 37.93
C HIS A 144 -8.03 18.04 37.90
N TYR A 145 -7.64 17.37 38.99
CA TYR A 145 -6.39 16.59 39.03
C TYR A 145 -6.46 15.29 38.28
N MET A 146 -7.60 14.59 38.29
CA MET A 146 -7.76 13.31 37.58
C MET A 146 -7.76 13.44 36.07
N TYR A 147 -8.22 14.57 35.51
CA TYR A 147 -8.27 14.76 34.06
C TYR A 147 -7.09 15.56 33.50
N ARG A 148 -6.09 15.87 34.29
CA ARG A 148 -4.90 16.59 33.86
C ARG A 148 -3.66 15.68 33.69
N MET A 149 -3.79 14.40 33.99
CA MET A 149 -2.85 13.33 33.63
C MET A 149 -3.31 12.68 32.34
#